data_809e147639abf62c2e080e6832f63f5c
#
_entry.id   809e147639abf62c2e080e6832f63f5c
#
_cell.length_a   1.000
_cell.length_b   1.000
_cell.length_c   1.000
_cell.angle_alpha   90.00
_cell.angle_beta   90.00
_cell.angle_gamma   90.00
#
_symmetry.space_group_name_H-M   'P 1'
#
loop_
_entity.id
_entity.type
_entity.pdbx_description
1 polymer ?
#
loop_
_entity_poly.entity_id
_entity_poly.type
_entity_poly.pdbx_seq_one_letter_code
_entity_poly.pdbx_strand_id
1 'polypeptide(L)'
;MRLFLMSILEWPTWKVNKMDGLYGKRQSDYFKQIFKYLRYVLNDFFVLSVLFALGGLGMAYSDYVKSLSHPSNLWYSKPLLVLIAIFLLQIGKPKTLLKKADAVFLLAKESEMGQYLKRSFFSSYLSGAAVVFVGGLVLVPFMLFACDVPKSDVCLIIFLMLTSKTFVLLAEFAEFYDEKFSSLLFELIFRVLLPVLALLLALFLNAVLSLCLMLGAIFFLIQNIRQSAYQKMFRWNFAIEKETARMMELYRFFNLFCDVPYVVAKAKRRRFLDAFLPKPNPENPYRYLYVRCLARSGEYSSLLIRLLVLGSVILAFLDTYLSLLIAAVFLYMLGFQLIPLATNYD
;
A
#
# COMPACT_ATOMS: atom_id res chain seq x y z
N MET A 1 19.09 3.04 18.64
CA MET A 1 18.45 3.25 17.33
C MET A 1 17.98 4.69 17.11
N ARG A 2 17.20 5.32 18.00
CA ARG A 2 16.74 6.71 17.88
C ARG A 2 17.89 7.74 17.86
N LEU A 3 18.90 7.56 18.72
CA LEU A 3 20.11 8.40 18.80
C LEU A 3 21.04 8.16 17.60
N PHE A 4 21.17 6.92 17.14
CA PHE A 4 21.98 6.54 15.98
C PHE A 4 21.43 7.13 14.68
N LEU A 5 20.11 7.05 14.47
CA LEU A 5 19.45 7.69 13.32
C LEU A 5 19.49 9.23 13.42
N MET A 6 19.48 9.79 14.61
CA MET A 6 19.60 11.24 14.81
C MET A 6 20.99 11.76 14.47
N SER A 7 22.07 11.05 14.83
CA SER A 7 23.45 11.46 14.51
C SER A 7 23.81 11.28 13.03
N ILE A 8 23.23 10.25 12.40
CA ILE A 8 23.46 9.96 10.98
C ILE A 8 22.74 10.94 10.06
N LEU A 9 21.59 11.49 10.49
CA LEU A 9 20.80 12.46 9.74
C LEU A 9 21.06 13.91 10.21
N GLU A 10 22.30 14.29 10.49
CA GLU A 10 22.65 15.71 10.64
C GLU A 10 22.57 16.43 9.28
N TRP A 11 21.34 16.83 8.96
CA TRP A 11 21.09 17.83 7.93
C TRP A 11 21.62 19.18 8.43
N PRO A 12 22.09 20.08 7.54
CA PRO A 12 22.57 21.38 7.97
C PRO A 12 21.53 22.07 8.84
N THR A 13 21.89 22.28 10.10
CA THR A 13 21.04 22.90 11.12
C THR A 13 21.05 24.42 10.93
N TRP A 14 20.07 24.97 10.25
CA TRP A 14 19.78 26.39 10.27
C TRP A 14 18.51 26.64 11.08
N LYS A 15 18.66 27.45 12.13
CA LYS A 15 17.65 27.96 13.09
C LYS A 15 16.26 27.31 13.13
N VAL A 16 16.03 26.64 14.24
CA VAL A 16 14.82 25.95 14.72
C VAL A 16 13.65 26.91 14.90
N ASN A 17 12.45 26.51 14.55
CA ASN A 17 11.16 26.63 15.25
C ASN A 17 9.89 26.87 14.42
N LYS A 18 9.92 27.26 13.14
CA LYS A 18 8.65 27.45 12.38
C LYS A 18 8.23 26.23 11.52
N MET A 19 9.19 25.54 10.89
CA MET A 19 8.88 24.39 10.02
C MET A 19 8.52 23.12 10.79
N ASP A 20 9.06 22.98 11.99
CA ASP A 20 8.73 21.87 12.90
C ASP A 20 7.25 21.88 13.33
N GLY A 21 6.72 23.05 13.64
CA GLY A 21 5.30 23.21 13.98
C GLY A 21 4.36 22.95 12.80
N LEU A 22 4.82 23.28 11.57
CA LEU A 22 4.02 23.11 10.37
C LEU A 22 3.72 21.62 10.08
N TYR A 23 4.74 20.74 10.13
CA TYR A 23 4.52 19.30 9.91
C TYR A 23 3.61 18.71 10.99
N GLY A 24 3.84 19.04 12.26
CA GLY A 24 3.02 18.53 13.36
C GLY A 24 1.55 18.95 13.24
N LYS A 25 1.27 20.20 12.86
CA LYS A 25 -0.09 20.68 12.59
C LYS A 25 -0.73 19.91 11.44
N ARG A 26 -0.03 19.75 10.31
CA ARG A 26 -0.52 19.00 9.15
C ARG A 26 -0.76 17.54 9.47
N GLN A 27 0.09 16.94 10.27
CA GLN A 27 -0.07 15.55 10.72
C GLN A 27 -1.31 15.41 11.61
N SER A 28 -1.57 16.34 12.51
CA SER A 28 -2.78 16.36 13.32
C SER A 28 -4.04 16.48 12.47
N ASP A 29 -4.04 17.41 11.50
CA ASP A 29 -5.17 17.61 10.59
C ASP A 29 -5.40 16.38 9.70
N TYR A 30 -4.32 15.75 9.22
CA TYR A 30 -4.37 14.48 8.48
C TYR A 30 -5.00 13.37 9.32
N PHE A 31 -4.58 13.18 10.56
CA PHE A 31 -5.19 12.17 11.44
C PHE A 31 -6.65 12.46 11.71
N LYS A 32 -7.04 13.70 12.01
CA LYS A 32 -8.44 14.08 12.21
C LYS A 32 -9.29 13.71 10.99
N GLN A 33 -8.79 14.00 9.79
CA GLN A 33 -9.48 13.67 8.54
C GLN A 33 -9.60 12.16 8.33
N ILE A 34 -8.54 11.40 8.57
CA ILE A 34 -8.58 9.93 8.48
C ILE A 34 -9.54 9.33 9.49
N PHE A 35 -9.49 9.78 10.76
CA PHE A 35 -10.40 9.28 11.79
C PHE A 35 -11.86 9.57 11.46
N LYS A 36 -12.13 10.73 10.84
CA LYS A 36 -13.49 11.02 10.36
C LYS A 36 -13.98 9.96 9.37
N TYR A 37 -13.18 9.60 8.36
CA TYR A 37 -13.57 8.56 7.38
C TYR A 37 -13.55 7.16 8.00
N LEU A 38 -12.57 6.87 8.85
CA LEU A 38 -12.46 5.56 9.50
C LEU A 38 -13.69 5.23 10.35
N ARG A 39 -14.32 6.22 10.98
CA ARG A 39 -15.57 6.04 11.74
C ARG A 39 -16.72 5.52 10.85
N TYR A 40 -16.78 5.92 9.59
CA TYR A 40 -17.79 5.42 8.64
C TYR A 40 -17.46 4.00 8.15
N VAL A 41 -16.17 3.68 8.01
CA VAL A 41 -15.71 2.33 7.64
C VAL A 41 -15.93 1.34 8.78
N LEU A 42 -15.60 1.74 10.01
CA LEU A 42 -15.75 0.91 11.22
C LEU A 42 -17.20 0.96 11.73
N ASN A 43 -18.13 0.54 10.90
CA ASN A 43 -19.51 0.27 11.32
C ASN A 43 -19.56 -1.07 12.08
N ASP A 44 -20.50 -1.23 13.00
CA ASP A 44 -20.64 -2.39 13.87
C ASP A 44 -20.67 -3.72 13.10
N PHE A 45 -21.42 -3.77 11.99
CA PHE A 45 -21.49 -4.94 11.11
C PHE A 45 -20.15 -5.24 10.41
N PHE A 46 -19.42 -4.21 9.99
CA PHE A 46 -18.12 -4.39 9.36
C PHE A 46 -17.09 -4.89 10.37
N VAL A 47 -17.06 -4.31 11.57
CA VAL A 47 -16.16 -4.73 12.66
C VAL A 47 -16.42 -6.19 13.01
N LEU A 48 -17.69 -6.58 13.19
CA LEU A 48 -18.08 -7.96 13.47
C LEU A 48 -17.65 -8.91 12.36
N SER A 49 -17.89 -8.55 11.09
CA SER A 49 -17.50 -9.35 9.93
C SER A 49 -15.98 -9.54 9.84
N VAL A 50 -15.20 -8.47 10.07
CA VAL A 50 -13.74 -8.54 10.09
C VAL A 50 -13.25 -9.41 11.24
N LEU A 51 -13.87 -9.35 12.42
CA LEU A 51 -13.49 -10.15 13.57
C LEU A 51 -13.72 -11.65 13.30
N PHE A 52 -14.85 -12.02 12.71
CA PHE A 52 -15.11 -13.41 12.29
C PHE A 52 -14.14 -13.86 11.19
N ALA A 53 -13.87 -13.00 10.20
CA ALA A 53 -12.91 -13.32 9.14
C ALA A 53 -11.50 -13.52 9.69
N LEU A 54 -11.04 -12.66 10.60
CA LEU A 54 -9.73 -12.80 11.24
C LEU A 54 -9.66 -14.06 12.12
N GLY A 55 -10.74 -14.39 12.84
CA GLY A 55 -10.83 -15.63 13.61
C GLY A 55 -10.74 -16.87 12.73
N GLY A 56 -11.52 -16.92 11.65
CA GLY A 56 -11.51 -18.03 10.68
C GLY A 56 -10.17 -18.17 9.96
N LEU A 57 -9.59 -17.05 9.49
CA LEU A 57 -8.28 -17.05 8.88
C LEU A 57 -7.17 -17.44 9.86
N GLY A 58 -7.29 -17.02 11.14
CA GLY A 58 -6.34 -17.40 12.18
C GLY A 58 -6.37 -18.91 12.48
N MET A 59 -7.56 -19.52 12.53
CA MET A 59 -7.71 -20.97 12.69
C MET A 59 -7.14 -21.71 11.46
N ALA A 60 -7.53 -21.33 10.25
CA ALA A 60 -7.04 -21.96 9.03
C ALA A 60 -5.50 -21.86 8.92
N TYR A 61 -4.92 -20.70 9.27
CA TYR A 61 -3.48 -20.50 9.33
C TYR A 61 -2.81 -21.41 10.39
N SER A 62 -3.40 -21.49 11.59
CA SER A 62 -2.90 -22.36 12.66
C SER A 62 -2.90 -23.84 12.22
N ASP A 63 -3.98 -24.29 11.62
CA ASP A 63 -4.11 -25.69 11.17
C ASP A 63 -3.16 -25.97 10.00
N TYR A 64 -2.99 -25.02 9.09
CA TYR A 64 -2.01 -25.13 8.02
C TYR A 64 -0.57 -25.24 8.58
N VAL A 65 -0.20 -24.37 9.51
CA VAL A 65 1.13 -24.40 10.14
C VAL A 65 1.36 -25.71 10.92
N LYS A 66 0.35 -26.22 11.63
CA LYS A 66 0.44 -27.52 12.32
C LYS A 66 0.61 -28.69 11.33
N SER A 67 -0.04 -28.65 10.17
CA SER A 67 0.12 -29.66 9.14
C SER A 67 1.54 -29.69 8.55
N LEU A 68 2.27 -28.59 8.62
CA LEU A 68 3.66 -28.45 8.17
C LEU A 68 4.68 -28.90 9.21
N SER A 69 4.28 -29.23 10.44
CA SER A 69 5.19 -29.65 11.53
C SER A 69 5.80 -31.07 11.32
N HIS A 70 5.40 -31.78 10.28
CA HIS A 70 6.16 -32.93 9.77
C HIS A 70 7.15 -32.44 8.72
N PRO A 71 8.43 -32.87 8.76
CA PRO A 71 9.50 -32.35 7.90
C PRO A 71 9.25 -32.68 6.43
N SER A 72 8.37 -31.96 5.80
CA SER A 72 8.25 -31.91 4.36
C SER A 72 9.18 -30.79 3.90
N ASN A 73 10.28 -31.15 3.24
CA ASN A 73 11.16 -30.18 2.55
C ASN A 73 10.37 -29.46 1.44
N LEU A 74 9.53 -28.52 1.84
CA LEU A 74 8.71 -27.74 0.94
C LEU A 74 9.62 -26.74 0.22
N TRP A 75 10.02 -27.08 -1.00
CA TRP A 75 10.89 -26.23 -1.82
C TRP A 75 10.39 -24.80 -1.99
N TYR A 76 9.07 -24.58 -1.88
CA TYR A 76 8.42 -23.28 -2.06
C TYR A 76 8.31 -22.45 -0.77
N SER A 77 8.60 -23.01 0.41
CA SER A 77 8.39 -22.32 1.71
C SER A 77 9.24 -21.05 1.83
N LYS A 78 10.53 -21.14 1.54
CA LYS A 78 11.45 -19.99 1.61
C LYS A 78 11.12 -18.92 0.55
N PRO A 79 10.90 -19.24 -0.75
CA PRO A 79 10.45 -18.26 -1.74
C PRO A 79 9.13 -17.58 -1.38
N LEU A 80 8.16 -18.33 -0.83
CA LEU A 80 6.88 -17.78 -0.41
C LEU A 80 7.04 -16.78 0.73
N LEU A 81 7.87 -17.10 1.72
CA LEU A 81 8.20 -16.19 2.81
C LEU A 81 8.80 -14.88 2.30
N VAL A 82 9.77 -14.97 1.38
CA VAL A 82 10.39 -13.78 0.77
C VAL A 82 9.35 -12.96 0.00
N LEU A 83 8.46 -13.60 -0.75
CA LEU A 83 7.40 -12.92 -1.50
C LEU A 83 6.46 -12.14 -0.57
N ILE A 84 6.00 -12.78 0.51
CA ILE A 84 5.12 -12.13 1.50
C ILE A 84 5.88 -10.98 2.21
N ALA A 85 7.13 -11.20 2.60
CA ALA A 85 7.95 -10.20 3.25
C ALA A 85 8.14 -8.97 2.36
N ILE A 86 8.40 -9.14 1.06
CA ILE A 86 8.54 -8.03 0.11
C ILE A 86 7.22 -7.29 -0.06
N PHE A 87 6.10 -8.00 -0.15
CA PHE A 87 4.79 -7.36 -0.19
C PHE A 87 4.57 -6.47 1.03
N LEU A 88 4.90 -6.94 2.24
CA LEU A 88 4.84 -6.14 3.47
C LEU A 88 5.77 -4.91 3.42
N LEU A 89 6.97 -5.05 2.84
CA LEU A 89 7.91 -3.94 2.70
C LEU A 89 7.41 -2.83 1.78
N GLN A 90 6.57 -3.13 0.78
CA GLN A 90 5.99 -2.11 -0.11
C GLN A 90 4.84 -1.33 0.54
N ILE A 91 4.27 -1.80 1.64
CA ILE A 91 3.21 -1.11 2.36
C ILE A 91 3.81 0.08 3.14
N GLY A 92 3.20 1.27 3.02
CA GLY A 92 3.62 2.48 3.75
C GLY A 92 4.58 3.35 2.94
N LYS A 93 4.00 4.18 2.08
CA LYS A 93 4.70 5.19 1.25
C LYS A 93 5.08 6.44 2.08
N PRO A 94 6.02 7.28 1.61
CA PRO A 94 6.38 8.55 2.25
C PRO A 94 5.15 9.44 2.48
N LYS A 95 5.02 9.98 3.70
CA LYS A 95 3.94 10.90 4.10
C LYS A 95 4.49 12.31 4.18
N THR A 96 4.65 12.96 3.03
CA THR A 96 5.20 14.31 2.99
C THR A 96 4.20 15.38 3.41
N LEU A 97 2.90 15.13 3.26
CA LEU A 97 1.80 16.06 3.56
C LEU A 97 1.97 17.42 2.87
N LEU A 98 2.67 17.44 1.73
CA LEU A 98 2.85 18.63 0.91
C LEU A 98 1.58 18.96 0.13
N LYS A 99 1.30 20.26 0.00
CA LYS A 99 0.15 20.77 -0.75
C LYS A 99 0.63 21.51 -2.00
N LYS A 100 -0.21 21.65 -3.02
CA LYS A 100 0.13 22.36 -4.26
C LYS A 100 0.61 23.79 -4.03
N ALA A 101 0.06 24.48 -3.03
CA ALA A 101 0.45 25.84 -2.67
C ALA A 101 1.90 25.93 -2.12
N ASP A 102 2.44 24.83 -1.60
CA ASP A 102 3.77 24.84 -0.97
C ASP A 102 4.89 25.09 -1.98
N ALA A 103 4.72 24.66 -3.23
CA ALA A 103 5.68 24.93 -4.29
C ALA A 103 5.95 26.44 -4.50
N VAL A 104 4.98 27.30 -4.14
CA VAL A 104 5.13 28.75 -4.26
C VAL A 104 5.53 29.37 -2.92
N PHE A 105 4.81 29.02 -1.84
CA PHE A 105 4.98 29.70 -0.55
C PHE A 105 6.17 29.21 0.28
N LEU A 106 6.60 27.94 0.10
CA LEU A 106 7.72 27.38 0.85
C LEU A 106 9.03 27.36 0.05
N LEU A 107 9.01 27.73 -1.23
CA LEU A 107 10.20 27.78 -2.06
C LEU A 107 11.31 28.64 -1.43
N ALA A 108 10.95 29.81 -0.91
CA ALA A 108 11.89 30.71 -0.24
C ALA A 108 12.51 30.14 1.05
N LYS A 109 11.95 29.02 1.56
CA LYS A 109 12.39 28.33 2.79
C LYS A 109 12.90 26.93 2.53
N GLU A 110 13.35 26.65 1.32
CA GLU A 110 13.84 25.34 0.91
C GLU A 110 14.99 24.84 1.79
N SER A 111 15.86 25.73 2.25
CA SER A 111 16.94 25.42 3.20
C SER A 111 16.46 24.84 4.54
N GLU A 112 15.24 25.17 4.96
CA GLU A 112 14.65 24.66 6.21
C GLU A 112 13.88 23.34 6.01
N MET A 113 13.67 22.88 4.76
CA MET A 113 12.90 21.69 4.43
C MET A 113 13.53 20.39 4.97
N GLY A 114 14.83 20.38 5.24
CA GLY A 114 15.51 19.21 5.80
C GLY A 114 14.87 18.73 7.11
N GLN A 115 14.46 19.63 7.99
CA GLN A 115 13.79 19.28 9.26
C GLN A 115 12.36 18.76 9.04
N TYR A 116 11.63 19.39 8.12
CA TYR A 116 10.30 18.94 7.72
C TYR A 116 10.33 17.51 7.16
N LEU A 117 11.25 17.23 6.24
CA LEU A 117 11.43 15.90 5.64
C LEU A 117 11.90 14.85 6.65
N LYS A 118 12.72 15.23 7.63
CA LYS A 118 13.13 14.35 8.73
C LYS A 118 11.93 13.86 9.56
N ARG A 119 11.01 14.76 9.92
CA ARG A 119 9.78 14.39 10.63
C ARG A 119 8.84 13.56 9.74
N SER A 120 8.73 13.92 8.48
CA SER A 120 8.00 13.15 7.48
C SER A 120 8.54 11.72 7.36
N PHE A 121 9.86 11.55 7.28
CA PHE A 121 10.52 10.26 7.26
C PHE A 121 10.21 9.44 8.52
N PHE A 122 10.38 10.04 9.69
CA PHE A 122 10.14 9.34 10.95
C PHE A 122 8.67 8.92 11.10
N SER A 123 7.73 9.78 10.74
CA SER A 123 6.29 9.47 10.75
C SER A 123 5.93 8.35 9.76
N SER A 124 6.54 8.38 8.56
CA SER A 124 6.35 7.34 7.53
C SER A 124 6.95 6.02 7.97
N TYR A 125 8.18 6.07 8.54
CA TYR A 125 8.87 4.90 9.06
C TYR A 125 8.08 4.23 10.18
N LEU A 126 7.62 5.00 11.17
CA LEU A 126 6.87 4.45 12.30
C LEU A 126 5.63 3.65 11.86
N SER A 127 4.87 4.21 10.91
CA SER A 127 3.70 3.51 10.38
C SER A 127 4.04 2.31 9.51
N GLY A 128 5.08 2.40 8.67
CA GLY A 128 5.54 1.28 7.85
C GLY A 128 6.20 0.18 8.69
N ALA A 129 7.02 0.56 9.67
CA ALA A 129 7.66 -0.38 10.59
C ALA A 129 6.64 -1.13 11.47
N ALA A 130 5.55 -0.48 11.89
CA ALA A 130 4.48 -1.15 12.61
C ALA A 130 3.83 -2.26 11.77
N VAL A 131 3.55 -2.01 10.49
CA VAL A 131 2.99 -3.02 9.58
C VAL A 131 3.97 -4.17 9.37
N VAL A 132 5.25 -3.87 9.11
CA VAL A 132 6.30 -4.89 8.92
C VAL A 132 6.53 -5.70 10.18
N PHE A 133 6.50 -5.08 11.34
CA PHE A 133 6.67 -5.74 12.63
C PHE A 133 5.52 -6.71 12.93
N VAL A 134 4.27 -6.24 12.80
CA VAL A 134 3.08 -7.09 12.99
C VAL A 134 3.05 -8.21 11.95
N GLY A 135 3.30 -7.91 10.68
CA GLY A 135 3.39 -8.92 9.63
C GLY A 135 4.51 -9.94 9.88
N GLY A 136 5.68 -9.46 10.35
CA GLY A 136 6.80 -10.31 10.77
C GLY A 136 6.42 -11.26 11.91
N LEU A 137 5.69 -10.78 12.93
CA LEU A 137 5.20 -11.62 14.03
C LEU A 137 4.22 -12.70 13.54
N VAL A 138 3.33 -12.37 12.62
CA VAL A 138 2.42 -13.34 11.99
C VAL A 138 3.19 -14.41 11.20
N LEU A 139 4.33 -14.04 10.60
CA LEU A 139 5.18 -14.98 9.87
C LEU A 139 6.06 -15.86 10.75
N VAL A 140 6.22 -15.57 12.05
CA VAL A 140 7.07 -16.36 12.96
C VAL A 140 6.75 -17.86 12.96
N PRO A 141 5.48 -18.31 13.11
CA PRO A 141 5.17 -19.72 13.06
C PRO A 141 5.55 -20.36 11.73
N PHE A 142 5.34 -19.65 10.62
CA PHE A 142 5.72 -20.13 9.29
C PHE A 142 7.25 -20.23 9.12
N MET A 143 8.02 -19.29 9.65
CA MET A 143 9.49 -19.35 9.67
C MET A 143 10.00 -20.56 10.42
N LEU A 144 9.41 -20.87 11.58
CA LEU A 144 9.86 -21.95 12.44
C LEU A 144 9.49 -23.33 11.89
N PHE A 145 8.26 -23.52 11.40
CA PHE A 145 7.73 -24.82 11.04
C PHE A 145 7.85 -25.17 9.55
N ALA A 146 7.75 -24.16 8.66
CA ALA A 146 7.79 -24.37 7.22
C ALA A 146 9.17 -24.11 6.60
N CYS A 147 9.92 -23.14 7.14
CA CYS A 147 11.23 -22.78 6.61
C CYS A 147 12.40 -23.34 7.40
N ASP A 148 12.13 -24.01 8.52
CA ASP A 148 13.11 -24.61 9.44
C ASP A 148 14.20 -23.62 9.89
N VAL A 149 13.76 -22.36 10.18
CA VAL A 149 14.66 -21.31 10.62
C VAL A 149 14.95 -21.48 12.12
N PRO A 150 16.22 -21.43 12.55
CA PRO A 150 16.59 -21.51 13.96
C PRO A 150 15.93 -20.38 14.76
N LYS A 151 15.50 -20.65 15.98
CA LYS A 151 14.85 -19.66 16.86
C LYS A 151 15.71 -18.41 17.09
N SER A 152 17.04 -18.54 17.12
CA SER A 152 18.00 -17.44 17.20
C SER A 152 17.88 -16.47 16.02
N ASP A 153 17.63 -16.99 14.81
CA ASP A 153 17.68 -16.22 13.58
C ASP A 153 16.35 -15.55 13.26
N VAL A 154 15.24 -16.03 13.82
CA VAL A 154 13.90 -15.42 13.64
C VAL A 154 13.93 -13.94 14.07
N CYS A 155 14.50 -13.64 15.22
CA CYS A 155 14.62 -12.26 15.71
C CYS A 155 15.47 -11.39 14.79
N LEU A 156 16.59 -11.95 14.25
CA LEU A 156 17.46 -11.29 13.30
C LEU A 156 16.75 -11.03 11.97
N ILE A 157 15.94 -11.97 11.49
CA ILE A 157 15.17 -11.80 10.25
C ILE A 157 14.10 -10.72 10.41
N ILE A 158 13.38 -10.65 11.53
CA ILE A 158 12.44 -9.56 11.79
C ILE A 158 13.16 -8.22 11.83
N PHE A 159 14.32 -8.16 12.47
CA PHE A 159 15.15 -6.96 12.50
C PHE A 159 15.68 -6.59 11.10
N LEU A 160 16.04 -7.58 10.29
CA LEU A 160 16.41 -7.40 8.88
C LEU A 160 15.24 -6.84 8.06
N MET A 161 14.01 -7.30 8.28
CA MET A 161 12.82 -6.73 7.62
C MET A 161 12.62 -5.27 8.01
N LEU A 162 12.82 -4.89 9.27
CA LEU A 162 12.73 -3.50 9.72
C LEU A 162 13.83 -2.62 9.13
N THR A 163 15.07 -3.11 9.04
CA THR A 163 16.17 -2.39 8.39
C THR A 163 15.94 -2.28 6.87
N SER A 164 15.42 -3.33 6.23
CA SER A 164 15.01 -3.29 4.83
C SER A 164 13.92 -2.26 4.58
N LYS A 165 12.94 -2.11 5.49
CA LYS A 165 11.93 -1.05 5.41
C LYS A 165 12.54 0.35 5.50
N THR A 166 13.54 0.53 6.37
CA THR A 166 14.29 1.80 6.46
C THR A 166 14.96 2.13 5.13
N PHE A 167 15.60 1.13 4.52
CA PHE A 167 16.27 1.25 3.24
C PHE A 167 15.32 1.63 2.10
N VAL A 168 14.19 0.92 1.97
CA VAL A 168 13.16 1.21 0.94
C VAL A 168 12.64 2.64 1.10
N LEU A 169 12.32 3.08 2.31
CA LEU A 169 11.87 4.44 2.56
C LEU A 169 12.94 5.48 2.24
N LEU A 170 14.21 5.24 2.58
CA LEU A 170 15.30 6.13 2.22
C LEU A 170 15.45 6.26 0.70
N ALA A 171 15.33 5.16 -0.03
CA ALA A 171 15.34 5.17 -1.49
C ALA A 171 14.21 6.03 -2.07
N GLU A 172 12.99 5.94 -1.50
CA GLU A 172 11.86 6.79 -1.88
C GLU A 172 12.07 8.27 -1.58
N PHE A 173 12.75 8.60 -0.47
CA PHE A 173 13.10 9.98 -0.15
C PHE A 173 14.24 10.53 -1.02
N ALA A 174 15.15 9.68 -1.51
CA ALA A 174 16.22 10.06 -2.43
C ALA A 174 15.67 10.63 -3.76
N GLU A 175 14.54 10.11 -4.22
CA GLU A 175 13.88 10.54 -5.45
C GLU A 175 13.44 12.02 -5.41
N PHE A 176 13.23 12.59 -4.23
CA PHE A 176 12.86 14.01 -4.08
C PHE A 176 14.00 14.98 -4.40
N TYR A 177 15.23 14.50 -4.46
CA TYR A 177 16.41 15.31 -4.74
C TYR A 177 17.02 15.03 -6.11
N ASP A 178 16.99 13.79 -6.58
CA ASP A 178 17.66 13.41 -7.82
C ASP A 178 16.76 12.54 -8.71
N GLU A 179 16.70 12.91 -9.98
CA GLU A 179 15.95 12.19 -11.00
C GLU A 179 16.51 10.79 -11.29
N LYS A 180 17.81 10.59 -11.08
CA LYS A 180 18.44 9.28 -11.25
C LYS A 180 17.79 8.22 -10.37
N PHE A 181 17.37 8.59 -9.14
CA PHE A 181 16.68 7.71 -8.20
C PHE A 181 15.22 7.43 -8.57
N SER A 182 14.64 8.19 -9.48
CA SER A 182 13.27 8.02 -10.00
C SER A 182 13.20 7.14 -11.26
N SER A 183 14.30 6.52 -11.68
CA SER A 183 14.30 5.62 -12.84
C SER A 183 13.68 4.26 -12.46
N LEU A 184 12.95 3.63 -13.40
CA LEU A 184 12.35 2.31 -13.20
C LEU A 184 13.37 1.26 -12.76
N LEU A 185 14.57 1.29 -13.32
CA LEU A 185 15.66 0.37 -12.96
C LEU A 185 16.10 0.58 -11.51
N PHE A 186 16.26 1.84 -11.09
CA PHE A 186 16.62 2.14 -9.71
C PHE A 186 15.52 1.69 -8.74
N GLU A 187 14.26 1.99 -9.03
CA GLU A 187 13.13 1.52 -8.21
C GLU A 187 13.13 0.00 -8.07
N LEU A 188 13.30 -0.72 -9.17
CA LEU A 188 13.30 -2.18 -9.15
C LEU A 188 14.48 -2.75 -8.37
N ILE A 189 15.69 -2.22 -8.58
CA ILE A 189 16.89 -2.67 -7.89
C ILE A 189 16.82 -2.38 -6.39
N PHE A 190 16.55 -1.14 -6.00
CA PHE A 190 16.65 -0.70 -4.62
C PHE A 190 15.41 -1.02 -3.78
N ARG A 191 14.22 -1.02 -4.36
CA ARG A 191 12.99 -1.32 -3.62
C ARG A 191 12.64 -2.80 -3.55
N VAL A 192 13.06 -3.59 -4.57
CA VAL A 192 12.66 -4.99 -4.68
C VAL A 192 13.88 -5.90 -4.60
N LEU A 193 14.82 -5.77 -5.55
CA LEU A 193 15.87 -6.75 -5.74
C LEU A 193 16.84 -6.81 -4.55
N LEU A 194 17.24 -5.69 -4.01
CA LEU A 194 18.19 -5.65 -2.88
C LEU A 194 17.59 -6.18 -1.58
N PRO A 195 16.35 -5.82 -1.16
CA PRO A 195 15.67 -6.49 -0.05
C PRO A 195 15.43 -7.99 -0.28
N VAL A 196 15.10 -8.41 -1.53
CA VAL A 196 14.98 -9.84 -1.88
C VAL A 196 16.29 -10.56 -1.62
N LEU A 197 17.40 -10.05 -2.17
CA LEU A 197 18.72 -10.64 -1.98
C LEU A 197 19.11 -10.71 -0.51
N ALA A 198 18.84 -9.65 0.26
CA ALA A 198 19.13 -9.63 1.69
C ALA A 198 18.35 -10.73 2.45
N LEU A 199 17.05 -10.89 2.15
CA LEU A 199 16.23 -11.93 2.77
C LEU A 199 16.65 -13.34 2.33
N LEU A 200 16.99 -13.54 1.06
CA LEU A 200 17.50 -14.83 0.58
C LEU A 200 18.82 -15.17 1.23
N LEU A 201 19.77 -14.22 1.33
CA LEU A 201 21.03 -14.42 2.03
C LEU A 201 20.81 -14.79 3.51
N ALA A 202 19.83 -14.17 4.17
CA ALA A 202 19.51 -14.50 5.56
C ALA A 202 18.95 -15.93 5.72
N LEU A 203 18.14 -16.40 4.76
CA LEU A 203 17.49 -17.72 4.82
C LEU A 203 18.39 -18.88 4.36
N PHE A 204 19.39 -18.61 3.50
CA PHE A 204 20.22 -19.66 2.91
C PHE A 204 21.65 -19.69 3.45
N LEU A 205 22.18 -18.55 3.90
CA LEU A 205 23.57 -18.43 4.34
C LEU A 205 23.64 -18.03 5.84
N ASN A 206 23.48 -16.75 6.13
CA ASN A 206 23.61 -16.24 7.49
C ASN A 206 22.84 -14.93 7.67
N ALA A 207 21.97 -14.87 8.69
CA ALA A 207 21.16 -13.71 9.00
C ALA A 207 22.02 -12.50 9.45
N VAL A 208 23.12 -12.72 10.16
CA VAL A 208 24.03 -11.66 10.62
C VAL A 208 24.76 -11.00 9.46
N LEU A 209 25.27 -11.81 8.51
CA LEU A 209 25.94 -11.30 7.31
C LEU A 209 25.01 -10.43 6.47
N SER A 210 23.79 -10.91 6.24
CA SER A 210 22.76 -10.17 5.52
C SER A 210 22.43 -8.84 6.18
N LEU A 211 22.35 -8.82 7.50
CA LEU A 211 22.08 -7.60 8.27
C LEU A 211 23.23 -6.60 8.16
N CYS A 212 24.48 -7.05 8.21
CA CYS A 212 25.65 -6.19 8.01
C CYS A 212 25.67 -5.57 6.60
N LEU A 213 25.38 -6.37 5.57
CA LEU A 213 25.30 -5.89 4.20
C LEU A 213 24.18 -4.84 4.04
N MET A 214 23.02 -5.06 4.67
CA MET A 214 21.91 -4.13 4.60
C MET A 214 22.20 -2.81 5.32
N LEU A 215 22.87 -2.86 6.47
CA LEU A 215 23.34 -1.66 7.18
C LEU A 215 24.37 -0.88 6.35
N GLY A 216 25.30 -1.57 5.68
CA GLY A 216 26.23 -0.97 4.74
C GLY A 216 25.54 -0.28 3.56
N ALA A 217 24.53 -0.92 2.99
CA ALA A 217 23.72 -0.35 1.92
C ALA A 217 22.95 0.91 2.37
N ILE A 218 22.39 0.91 3.58
CA ILE A 218 21.75 2.08 4.19
C ILE A 218 22.76 3.22 4.36
N PHE A 219 23.95 2.93 4.88
CA PHE A 219 24.99 3.93 5.05
C PHE A 219 25.40 4.57 3.70
N PHE A 220 25.63 3.73 2.68
CA PHE A 220 25.96 4.19 1.33
C PHE A 220 24.86 5.07 0.73
N LEU A 221 23.59 4.65 0.88
CA LEU A 221 22.46 5.42 0.37
C LEU A 221 22.31 6.77 1.08
N ILE A 222 22.52 6.84 2.40
CA ILE A 222 22.50 8.10 3.15
C ILE A 222 23.58 9.06 2.66
N GLN A 223 24.80 8.58 2.36
CA GLN A 223 25.86 9.43 1.82
C GLN A 223 25.46 10.00 0.44
N ASN A 224 24.88 9.18 -0.43
CA ASN A 224 24.40 9.65 -1.73
C ASN A 224 23.26 10.69 -1.61
N ILE A 225 22.31 10.47 -0.68
CA ILE A 225 21.22 11.43 -0.43
C ILE A 225 21.79 12.76 0.08
N ARG A 226 22.75 12.71 1.02
CA ARG A 226 23.40 13.92 1.51
C ARG A 226 24.08 14.69 0.39
N GLN A 227 24.88 14.02 -0.43
CA GLN A 227 25.56 14.63 -1.57
C GLN A 227 24.55 15.26 -2.54
N SER A 228 23.48 14.54 -2.89
CA SER A 228 22.43 15.06 -3.78
C SER A 228 21.69 16.24 -3.16
N ALA A 229 21.40 16.21 -1.87
CA ALA A 229 20.73 17.31 -1.17
C ALA A 229 21.57 18.60 -1.09
N TYR A 230 22.91 18.47 -1.10
CA TYR A 230 23.81 19.64 -1.18
C TYR A 230 23.95 20.20 -2.59
N GLN A 231 23.86 19.36 -3.60
CA GLN A 231 24.15 19.75 -4.98
C GLN A 231 22.91 20.11 -5.81
N LYS A 232 21.72 19.60 -5.42
CA LYS A 232 20.51 19.69 -6.20
C LYS A 232 19.38 20.33 -5.42
N MET A 233 18.50 21.02 -6.14
CA MET A 233 17.28 21.59 -5.58
C MET A 233 16.23 20.52 -5.31
N PHE A 234 15.36 20.75 -4.34
CA PHE A 234 14.25 19.86 -4.01
C PHE A 234 13.21 19.84 -5.15
N ARG A 235 12.80 18.68 -5.58
CA ARG A 235 11.84 18.47 -6.67
C ARG A 235 10.39 18.64 -6.19
N TRP A 236 9.98 19.90 -5.97
CA TRP A 236 8.68 20.26 -5.41
C TRP A 236 7.50 19.60 -6.11
N ASN A 237 7.40 19.76 -7.43
CA ASN A 237 6.27 19.23 -8.21
C ASN A 237 6.17 17.72 -8.09
N PHE A 238 7.29 17.02 -8.19
CA PHE A 238 7.35 15.57 -8.04
C PHE A 238 6.92 15.09 -6.64
N ALA A 239 7.39 15.75 -5.59
CA ALA A 239 7.01 15.42 -4.21
C ALA A 239 5.52 15.67 -3.94
N ILE A 240 4.95 16.75 -4.50
CA ILE A 240 3.53 17.07 -4.39
C ILE A 240 2.68 16.08 -5.19
N GLU A 241 3.11 15.69 -6.39
CA GLU A 241 2.42 14.68 -7.21
C GLU A 241 2.39 13.31 -6.52
N LYS A 242 3.52 12.87 -5.95
CA LYS A 242 3.57 11.63 -5.16
C LYS A 242 2.65 11.67 -3.93
N GLU A 243 2.64 12.77 -3.20
CA GLU A 243 1.74 12.94 -2.05
C GLU A 243 0.27 12.96 -2.48
N THR A 244 -0.04 13.67 -3.55
CA THR A 244 -1.40 13.71 -4.10
C THR A 244 -1.86 12.32 -4.55
N ALA A 245 -1.00 11.56 -5.22
CA ALA A 245 -1.28 10.19 -5.64
C ALA A 245 -1.53 9.27 -4.42
N ARG A 246 -0.69 9.36 -3.37
CA ARG A 246 -0.86 8.63 -2.12
C ARG A 246 -2.19 8.95 -1.43
N MET A 247 -2.54 10.23 -1.35
CA MET A 247 -3.82 10.65 -0.76
C MET A 247 -5.02 10.18 -1.58
N MET A 248 -4.90 10.19 -2.91
CA MET A 248 -5.97 9.68 -3.79
C MET A 248 -6.16 8.17 -3.66
N GLU A 249 -5.09 7.39 -3.46
CA GLU A 249 -5.20 5.95 -3.17
C GLU A 249 -5.98 5.72 -1.87
N LEU A 250 -5.68 6.48 -0.84
CA LEU A 250 -6.37 6.41 0.45
C LEU A 250 -7.84 6.82 0.33
N TYR A 251 -8.14 7.90 -0.39
CA TYR A 251 -9.52 8.34 -0.62
C TYR A 251 -10.31 7.35 -1.46
N ARG A 252 -9.69 6.69 -2.44
CA ARG A 252 -10.32 5.59 -3.19
C ARG A 252 -10.69 4.42 -2.28
N PHE A 253 -9.85 4.09 -1.32
CA PHE A 253 -10.17 3.08 -0.33
C PHE A 253 -11.39 3.49 0.51
N PHE A 254 -11.41 4.70 1.04
CA PHE A 254 -12.56 5.19 1.81
C PHE A 254 -13.84 5.31 0.97
N ASN A 255 -13.71 5.64 -0.31
CA ASN A 255 -14.83 5.72 -1.24
C ASN A 255 -15.53 4.38 -1.50
N LEU A 256 -14.95 3.26 -1.04
CA LEU A 256 -15.64 1.96 -1.03
C LEU A 256 -16.73 1.88 0.04
N PHE A 257 -16.66 2.72 1.06
CA PHE A 257 -17.52 2.66 2.25
C PHE A 257 -18.36 3.94 2.43
N CYS A 258 -17.88 5.07 1.95
CA CYS A 258 -18.58 6.36 2.06
C CYS A 258 -18.21 7.27 0.88
N ASP A 259 -19.11 8.15 0.48
CA ASP A 259 -18.86 9.10 -0.58
C ASP A 259 -17.82 10.14 -0.17
N VAL A 260 -16.69 10.15 -0.88
CA VAL A 260 -15.60 11.08 -0.65
C VAL A 260 -15.62 12.14 -1.75
N PRO A 261 -15.84 13.42 -1.42
CA PRO A 261 -16.03 14.49 -2.42
C PRO A 261 -14.81 14.76 -3.32
N TYR A 262 -13.63 14.23 -2.95
CA TYR A 262 -12.39 14.38 -3.73
C TYR A 262 -12.20 13.30 -4.81
N VAL A 263 -13.02 12.24 -4.81
CA VAL A 263 -12.94 11.14 -5.76
C VAL A 263 -14.04 11.29 -6.80
N VAL A 264 -13.78 12.07 -7.83
CA VAL A 264 -14.70 12.14 -8.98
C VAL A 264 -14.40 10.95 -9.89
N ALA A 265 -15.39 10.09 -10.07
CA ALA A 265 -15.32 8.98 -11.00
C ALA A 265 -15.31 9.52 -12.45
N LYS A 266 -14.11 9.66 -13.04
CA LYS A 266 -13.99 10.04 -14.45
C LYS A 266 -14.36 8.87 -15.34
N ALA A 267 -15.30 9.10 -16.27
CA ALA A 267 -15.61 8.14 -17.32
C ALA A 267 -14.33 7.83 -18.13
N LYS A 268 -13.93 6.56 -18.17
CA LYS A 268 -12.71 6.13 -18.85
C LYS A 268 -13.07 5.27 -20.06
N ARG A 269 -12.60 5.66 -21.25
CA ARG A 269 -12.76 4.85 -22.45
C ARG A 269 -11.88 3.59 -22.35
N ARG A 270 -12.53 2.42 -22.19
CA ARG A 270 -11.90 1.10 -22.15
C ARG A 270 -11.94 0.49 -23.54
N ARG A 271 -10.95 0.76 -24.38
CA ARG A 271 -10.90 0.35 -25.78
C ARG A 271 -11.08 -1.15 -26.00
N PHE A 272 -10.59 -2.00 -25.08
CA PHE A 272 -10.75 -3.45 -25.15
C PHE A 272 -12.20 -3.92 -25.04
N LEU A 273 -13.06 -3.15 -24.36
CA LEU A 273 -14.50 -3.45 -24.28
C LEU A 273 -15.27 -3.02 -25.54
N ASP A 274 -14.72 -2.08 -26.35
CA ASP A 274 -15.41 -1.59 -27.56
C ASP A 274 -15.68 -2.73 -28.57
N ALA A 275 -14.91 -3.85 -28.52
CA ALA A 275 -15.14 -5.03 -29.36
C ALA A 275 -16.40 -5.84 -28.97
N PHE A 276 -16.78 -5.81 -27.70
CA PHE A 276 -17.93 -6.54 -27.14
C PHE A 276 -19.19 -5.68 -27.02
N LEU A 277 -19.08 -4.36 -27.26
CA LEU A 277 -20.19 -3.44 -27.12
C LEU A 277 -21.07 -3.47 -28.38
N PRO A 278 -22.41 -3.34 -28.22
CA PRO A 278 -23.32 -3.29 -29.35
C PRO A 278 -22.98 -2.10 -30.27
N LYS A 279 -23.13 -2.32 -31.57
CA LYS A 279 -23.04 -1.26 -32.57
C LYS A 279 -24.30 -0.37 -32.50
N PRO A 280 -24.21 0.90 -32.90
CA PRO A 280 -25.36 1.80 -32.92
C PRO A 280 -26.44 1.23 -33.86
N ASN A 281 -27.63 0.99 -33.32
CA ASN A 281 -28.79 0.54 -34.08
C ASN A 281 -29.92 1.56 -33.87
N PRO A 282 -30.51 2.12 -34.94
CA PRO A 282 -31.61 3.09 -34.83
C PRO A 282 -32.85 2.53 -34.13
N GLU A 283 -33.09 1.21 -34.23
CA GLU A 283 -34.26 0.57 -33.64
C GLU A 283 -34.23 0.50 -32.11
N ASN A 284 -32.99 0.43 -31.53
CA ASN A 284 -32.79 0.28 -30.08
C ASN A 284 -31.68 1.22 -29.56
N PRO A 285 -31.87 2.55 -29.60
CA PRO A 285 -30.84 3.53 -29.18
C PRO A 285 -30.52 3.43 -27.69
N TYR A 286 -31.51 3.13 -26.84
CA TYR A 286 -31.34 3.00 -25.39
C TYR A 286 -30.42 1.84 -25.00
N ARG A 287 -30.54 0.68 -25.67
CA ARG A 287 -29.64 -0.46 -25.43
C ARG A 287 -28.17 -0.08 -25.68
N TYR A 288 -27.91 0.65 -26.74
CA TYR A 288 -26.58 1.15 -27.06
C TYR A 288 -26.07 2.12 -26.00
N LEU A 289 -26.91 3.05 -25.56
CA LEU A 289 -26.57 4.05 -24.55
C LEU A 289 -26.27 3.40 -23.20
N TYR A 290 -27.18 2.59 -22.67
CA TYR A 290 -27.07 1.99 -21.34
C TYR A 290 -25.85 1.04 -21.24
N VAL A 291 -25.62 0.19 -22.23
CA VAL A 291 -24.47 -0.71 -22.22
C VAL A 291 -23.15 0.05 -22.27
N ARG A 292 -23.09 1.15 -23.02
CA ARG A 292 -21.90 2.01 -23.04
C ARG A 292 -21.70 2.81 -21.74
N CYS A 293 -22.77 3.33 -21.17
CA CYS A 293 -22.71 3.99 -19.87
C CYS A 293 -22.21 3.03 -18.80
N LEU A 294 -22.75 1.83 -18.75
CA LEU A 294 -22.33 0.79 -17.82
C LEU A 294 -20.85 0.42 -18.00
N ALA A 295 -20.38 0.24 -19.24
CA ALA A 295 -19.01 -0.16 -19.53
C ALA A 295 -17.98 0.94 -19.29
N ARG A 296 -18.36 2.22 -19.44
CA ARG A 296 -17.45 3.38 -19.34
C ARG A 296 -17.56 4.10 -18.00
N SER A 297 -18.65 3.96 -17.28
CA SER A 297 -18.80 4.47 -15.93
C SER A 297 -17.79 3.80 -15.01
N GLY A 298 -17.05 4.60 -14.24
CA GLY A 298 -16.15 4.07 -13.21
C GLY A 298 -16.88 3.46 -12.03
N GLU A 299 -18.07 3.95 -11.74
CA GLU A 299 -18.90 3.61 -10.59
C GLU A 299 -19.73 2.35 -10.84
N TYR A 300 -20.63 2.38 -11.82
CA TYR A 300 -21.51 1.25 -12.14
C TYR A 300 -20.75 0.00 -12.59
N SER A 301 -19.70 0.14 -13.42
CA SER A 301 -18.89 -1.02 -13.82
C SER A 301 -18.13 -1.64 -12.64
N SER A 302 -17.67 -0.82 -11.69
CA SER A 302 -16.97 -1.28 -10.48
C SER A 302 -17.92 -2.02 -9.54
N LEU A 303 -19.13 -1.52 -9.32
CA LEU A 303 -20.17 -2.18 -8.52
C LEU A 303 -20.56 -3.54 -9.12
N LEU A 304 -20.80 -3.56 -10.43
CA LEU A 304 -21.18 -4.79 -11.14
C LEU A 304 -20.11 -5.86 -11.05
N ILE A 305 -18.83 -5.51 -11.27
CA ILE A 305 -17.72 -6.45 -11.17
C ILE A 305 -17.59 -6.99 -9.71
N ARG A 306 -17.72 -6.14 -8.69
CA ARG A 306 -17.66 -6.58 -7.29
C ARG A 306 -18.78 -7.56 -6.96
N LEU A 307 -20.01 -7.26 -7.34
CA LEU A 307 -21.16 -8.15 -7.12
C LEU A 307 -21.00 -9.46 -7.87
N LEU A 308 -20.52 -9.45 -9.11
CA LEU A 308 -20.25 -10.67 -9.87
C LEU A 308 -19.17 -11.52 -9.22
N VAL A 309 -18.06 -10.91 -8.78
CA VAL A 309 -16.97 -11.63 -8.11
C VAL A 309 -17.46 -12.21 -6.78
N LEU A 310 -18.11 -11.42 -5.93
CA LEU A 310 -18.66 -11.89 -4.66
C LEU A 310 -19.69 -13.00 -4.86
N GLY A 311 -20.62 -12.81 -5.80
CA GLY A 311 -21.63 -13.79 -6.14
C GLY A 311 -21.00 -15.11 -6.62
N SER A 312 -20.04 -15.04 -7.54
CA SER A 312 -19.38 -16.25 -8.05
C SER A 312 -18.60 -17.00 -6.98
N VAL A 313 -17.90 -16.29 -6.08
CA VAL A 313 -17.18 -16.90 -4.95
C VAL A 313 -18.16 -17.61 -4.01
N ILE A 314 -19.25 -16.93 -3.61
CA ILE A 314 -20.24 -17.54 -2.72
C ILE A 314 -20.90 -18.75 -3.36
N LEU A 315 -21.28 -18.67 -4.65
CA LEU A 315 -21.90 -19.78 -5.37
C LEU A 315 -20.97 -20.99 -5.53
N ALA A 316 -19.64 -20.77 -5.60
CA ALA A 316 -18.66 -21.85 -5.73
C ALA A 316 -18.53 -22.74 -4.47
N PHE A 317 -18.96 -22.24 -3.29
CA PHE A 317 -18.88 -22.96 -2.00
C PHE A 317 -20.22 -23.54 -1.54
N LEU A 318 -21.29 -23.44 -2.33
CA LEU A 318 -22.63 -23.84 -1.95
C LEU A 318 -23.12 -25.06 -2.72
N ASP A 319 -23.94 -25.85 -2.04
CA ASP A 319 -24.62 -26.98 -2.66
C ASP A 319 -25.66 -26.53 -3.71
N THR A 320 -25.93 -27.37 -4.70
CA THR A 320 -26.69 -27.05 -5.92
C THR A 320 -28.06 -26.39 -5.66
N TYR A 321 -28.82 -26.86 -4.69
CA TYR A 321 -30.15 -26.30 -4.39
C TYR A 321 -30.09 -24.92 -3.73
N LEU A 322 -29.17 -24.75 -2.79
CA LEU A 322 -28.97 -23.47 -2.11
C LEU A 322 -28.35 -22.42 -3.05
N SER A 323 -27.48 -22.84 -3.98
CA SER A 323 -26.85 -21.98 -4.96
C SER A 323 -27.85 -21.36 -5.93
N LEU A 324 -28.91 -22.09 -6.34
CA LEU A 324 -29.98 -21.55 -7.19
C LEU A 324 -30.75 -20.39 -6.49
N LEU A 325 -31.10 -20.57 -5.23
CA LEU A 325 -31.81 -19.55 -4.47
C LEU A 325 -30.95 -18.30 -4.28
N ILE A 326 -29.68 -18.49 -3.94
CA ILE A 326 -28.75 -17.39 -3.75
C ILE A 326 -28.43 -16.69 -5.09
N ALA A 327 -28.32 -17.44 -6.19
CA ALA A 327 -28.17 -16.87 -7.53
C ALA A 327 -29.37 -15.96 -7.91
N ALA A 328 -30.59 -16.36 -7.57
CA ALA A 328 -31.77 -15.54 -7.80
C ALA A 328 -31.73 -14.22 -7.00
N VAL A 329 -31.30 -14.28 -5.73
CA VAL A 329 -31.11 -13.09 -4.88
C VAL A 329 -30.02 -12.17 -5.46
N PHE A 330 -28.89 -12.72 -5.94
CA PHE A 330 -27.84 -11.93 -6.58
C PHE A 330 -28.31 -11.27 -7.89
N LEU A 331 -29.07 -11.98 -8.72
CA LEU A 331 -29.65 -11.41 -9.93
C LEU A 331 -30.61 -10.27 -9.61
N TYR A 332 -31.43 -10.42 -8.58
CA TYR A 332 -32.32 -9.37 -8.10
C TYR A 332 -31.52 -8.15 -7.61
N MET A 333 -30.48 -8.34 -6.79
CA MET A 333 -29.59 -7.28 -6.32
C MET A 333 -28.88 -6.56 -7.46
N LEU A 334 -28.41 -7.29 -8.48
CA LEU A 334 -27.82 -6.70 -9.69
C LEU A 334 -28.83 -5.81 -10.43
N GLY A 335 -30.07 -6.29 -10.60
CA GLY A 335 -31.17 -5.50 -11.21
C GLY A 335 -31.45 -4.23 -10.43
N PHE A 336 -31.56 -4.33 -9.11
CA PHE A 336 -31.81 -3.20 -8.21
C PHE A 336 -30.70 -2.13 -8.30
N GLN A 337 -29.45 -2.54 -8.36
CA GLN A 337 -28.30 -1.62 -8.49
C GLN A 337 -28.23 -0.92 -9.85
N LEU A 338 -28.93 -1.41 -10.87
CA LEU A 338 -28.98 -0.79 -12.18
C LEU A 338 -30.13 0.23 -12.35
N ILE A 339 -31.10 0.29 -11.40
CA ILE A 339 -32.20 1.24 -11.42
C ILE A 339 -31.72 2.70 -11.54
N PRO A 340 -30.71 3.18 -10.76
CA PRO A 340 -30.25 4.55 -10.90
C PRO A 340 -29.63 4.88 -12.26
N LEU A 341 -29.19 3.89 -13.01
CA LEU A 341 -28.72 4.09 -14.38
C LEU A 341 -29.84 4.49 -15.30
N ALA A 342 -31.02 3.90 -15.13
CA ALA A 342 -32.23 4.26 -15.91
C ALA A 342 -32.76 5.64 -15.51
N THR A 343 -32.80 5.95 -14.20
CA THR A 343 -33.38 7.21 -13.70
C THR A 343 -32.49 8.43 -13.91
N ASN A 344 -31.18 8.27 -14.04
CA ASN A 344 -30.26 9.39 -14.24
C ASN A 344 -30.07 9.77 -15.73
N TYR A 345 -30.56 8.98 -16.67
CA TYR A 345 -30.39 9.19 -18.12
C TYR A 345 -31.70 9.25 -18.90
N ASP A 346 -32.82 9.39 -18.19
CA ASP A 346 -34.10 9.85 -18.77
C ASP A 346 -34.09 11.39 -18.81
#